data_52022ebb02266d5bca087fa20636cb17
#
_entry.id   52022ebb02266d5bca087fa20636cb17
#
_cell.length_a   1.000
_cell.length_b   1.000
_cell.length_c   1.000
_cell.angle_alpha   90.00
_cell.angle_beta   90.00
_cell.angle_gamma   90.00
#
_symmetry.space_group_name_H-M   'P 1'
#
loop_
_entity.id
_entity.type
_entity.pdbx_description
1 polymer ?
#
loop_
_entity_poly.entity_id
_entity_poly.type
_entity_poly.pdbx_seq_one_letter_code
_entity_poly.pdbx_strand_id
1 'polypeptide(L)'
;MKLLSIAIPCYNSQDYMAHCIESLLPGGEDVEILIVNDGSKDDTAKIADEYAAKYPTIVKAIHKENGGHGSAVNTGIENATGIYFKVVDSDDWVKEDAYLTILEKLRELTGGVDTLDLLISN
;
A
#
# COMPACT_ATOMS: atom_id res chain seq x y z
N MET A 1 14.93 -3.36 -2.68
CA MET A 1 13.75 -3.30 -3.55
C MET A 1 12.55 -3.86 -2.83
N LYS A 2 11.40 -3.20 -2.97
CA LYS A 2 10.17 -3.70 -2.35
C LYS A 2 9.57 -4.82 -3.19
N LEU A 3 9.05 -5.84 -2.51
CA LEU A 3 8.39 -6.97 -3.15
C LEU A 3 6.98 -6.57 -3.62
N LEU A 4 6.24 -5.89 -2.75
CA LEU A 4 4.85 -5.54 -3.00
C LEU A 4 4.57 -4.09 -2.62
N SER A 5 4.01 -3.33 -3.55
CA SER A 5 3.50 -2.00 -3.27
C SER A 5 1.99 -2.09 -3.08
N ILE A 6 1.51 -1.58 -1.97
CA ILE A 6 0.09 -1.60 -1.63
C ILE A 6 -0.40 -0.16 -1.57
N ALA A 7 -1.33 0.18 -2.45
CA ALA A 7 -1.93 1.51 -2.44
C ALA A 7 -3.24 1.47 -1.66
N ILE A 8 -3.40 2.41 -0.74
CA ILE A 8 -4.62 2.58 0.04
C ILE A 8 -5.22 3.93 -0.34
N PRO A 9 -6.18 3.95 -1.26
CA PRO A 9 -6.87 5.21 -1.57
C PRO A 9 -7.73 5.60 -0.38
N CYS A 10 -7.55 6.83 0.10
CA CYS A 10 -8.24 7.35 1.28
C CYS A 10 -8.98 8.63 0.95
N TYR A 11 -10.25 8.69 1.30
CA TYR A 11 -11.03 9.90 1.25
C TYR A 11 -11.92 9.95 2.49
N ASN A 12 -11.66 10.89 3.40
CA ASN A 12 -12.36 11.02 4.67
C ASN A 12 -12.41 9.69 5.42
N SER A 13 -11.23 9.06 5.58
CA SER A 13 -11.09 7.70 6.09
C SER A 13 -10.61 7.62 7.54
N GLN A 14 -10.66 8.71 8.29
CA GLN A 14 -10.07 8.79 9.64
C GLN A 14 -10.57 7.71 10.60
N ASP A 15 -11.81 7.24 10.43
CA ASP A 15 -12.41 6.32 11.40
C ASP A 15 -11.97 4.86 11.23
N TYR A 16 -11.40 4.49 10.07
CA TYR A 16 -11.09 3.09 9.77
C TYR A 16 -9.74 2.85 9.11
N MET A 17 -9.06 3.88 8.60
CA MET A 17 -7.79 3.70 7.88
C MET A 17 -6.69 3.08 8.75
N ALA A 18 -6.69 3.35 10.03
CA ALA A 18 -5.66 2.80 10.92
C ALA A 18 -5.71 1.27 10.95
N HIS A 19 -6.89 0.68 11.02
CA HIS A 19 -7.06 -0.76 11.01
C HIS A 19 -6.51 -1.37 9.71
N CYS A 20 -6.79 -0.74 8.57
CA CYS A 20 -6.26 -1.16 7.28
C CYS A 20 -4.73 -1.14 7.29
N ILE A 21 -4.13 -0.01 7.67
CA ILE A 21 -2.69 0.15 7.69
C ILE A 21 -2.03 -0.86 8.63
N GLU A 22 -2.57 -1.00 9.83
CA GLU A 22 -2.01 -1.90 10.83
C GLU A 22 -2.04 -3.36 10.37
N SER A 23 -3.07 -3.75 9.60
CA SER A 23 -3.15 -5.11 9.08
C SER A 23 -2.06 -5.42 8.05
N LEU A 24 -1.49 -4.40 7.44
CA LEU A 24 -0.47 -4.55 6.40
C LEU A 24 0.97 -4.43 6.93
N LEU A 25 1.15 -3.84 8.11
CA LEU A 25 2.49 -3.67 8.70
C LEU A 25 3.26 -4.97 8.94
N PRO A 26 2.63 -6.11 9.25
CA PRO A 26 3.38 -7.36 9.40
C PRO A 26 4.18 -7.79 8.19
N GLY A 27 3.91 -7.23 7.00
CA GLY A 27 4.73 -7.50 5.82
C GLY A 27 6.16 -6.97 5.92
N GLY A 28 6.40 -6.04 6.84
CA GLY A 28 7.74 -5.52 7.12
C GLY A 28 8.36 -4.80 5.95
N GLU A 29 9.67 -4.92 5.84
CA GLU A 29 10.44 -4.18 4.83
C GLU A 29 10.21 -4.66 3.40
N ASP A 30 9.57 -5.80 3.20
CA ASP A 30 9.25 -6.30 1.87
C ASP A 30 8.09 -5.55 1.22
N VAL A 31 7.31 -4.82 2.00
CA VAL A 31 6.15 -4.08 1.49
C VAL A 31 6.36 -2.58 1.55
N GLU A 32 5.68 -1.90 0.65
CA GLU A 32 5.61 -0.46 0.61
C GLU A 32 4.12 -0.11 0.66
N ILE A 33 3.73 0.63 1.67
CA ILE A 33 2.33 1.02 1.88
C ILE A 33 2.18 2.48 1.46
N LEU A 34 1.44 2.70 0.38
CA LEU A 34 1.24 4.03 -0.17
C LEU A 34 -0.15 4.52 0.24
N ILE A 35 -0.20 5.40 1.22
CA ILE A 35 -1.46 6.01 1.66
C ILE A 35 -1.73 7.21 0.76
N VAL A 36 -2.70 7.07 -0.14
CA VAL A 36 -3.02 8.13 -1.08
C VAL A 36 -4.24 8.92 -0.55
N ASN A 37 -3.98 10.09 -0.02
CA ASN A 37 -5.01 10.96 0.51
C ASN A 37 -5.62 11.77 -0.63
N ASP A 38 -6.85 11.47 -1.00
CA ASP A 38 -7.55 12.08 -2.13
C ASP A 38 -8.33 13.33 -1.71
N GLY A 39 -7.62 14.31 -1.17
CA GLY A 39 -8.22 15.59 -0.81
C GLY A 39 -9.18 15.51 0.37
N SER A 40 -8.89 14.71 1.38
CA SER A 40 -9.74 14.54 2.56
C SER A 40 -9.84 15.84 3.37
N LYS A 41 -11.00 16.03 3.99
CA LYS A 41 -11.28 17.20 4.81
C LYS A 41 -11.25 16.90 6.31
N ASP A 42 -11.07 15.64 6.68
CA ASP A 42 -10.98 15.19 8.08
C ASP A 42 -9.50 15.01 8.47
N ASP A 43 -9.23 14.20 9.49
CA ASP A 43 -7.87 13.94 9.96
C ASP A 43 -7.12 12.85 9.17
N THR A 44 -7.64 12.43 8.02
CA THR A 44 -6.99 11.44 7.17
C THR A 44 -5.54 11.82 6.85
N ALA A 45 -5.30 13.06 6.45
CA ALA A 45 -3.95 13.53 6.13
C ALA A 45 -3.01 13.42 7.32
N LYS A 46 -3.49 13.81 8.49
CA LYS A 46 -2.71 13.77 9.73
C LYS A 46 -2.34 12.34 10.09
N ILE A 47 -3.30 11.42 10.01
CA ILE A 47 -3.07 10.01 10.32
C ILE A 47 -2.06 9.41 9.34
N ALA A 48 -2.19 9.72 8.05
CA ALA A 48 -1.25 9.25 7.03
C ALA A 48 0.18 9.72 7.34
N ASP A 49 0.33 10.98 7.68
CA ASP A 49 1.65 11.56 8.01
C ASP A 49 2.23 10.94 9.28
N GLU A 50 1.41 10.64 10.27
CA GLU A 50 1.86 10.01 11.51
C GLU A 50 2.41 8.60 11.23
N TYR A 51 1.73 7.82 10.40
CA TYR A 51 2.20 6.48 10.04
C TYR A 51 3.48 6.57 9.19
N ALA A 52 3.56 7.50 8.26
CA ALA A 52 4.77 7.68 7.45
C ALA A 52 5.97 8.08 8.32
N ALA A 53 5.75 8.91 9.33
CA ALA A 53 6.81 9.31 10.26
C ALA A 53 7.26 8.15 11.14
N LYS A 54 6.33 7.30 11.56
CA LYS A 54 6.60 6.16 12.44
C LYS A 54 7.27 5.00 11.71
N TYR A 55 6.91 4.79 10.44
CA TYR A 55 7.42 3.69 9.62
C TYR A 55 7.98 4.22 8.29
N PRO A 56 9.05 5.04 8.33
CA PRO A 56 9.50 5.77 7.14
C PRO A 56 10.03 4.90 6.01
N THR A 57 10.41 3.65 6.29
CA THR A 57 10.89 2.73 5.26
C THR A 57 9.79 1.84 4.70
N ILE A 58 8.60 1.87 5.29
CA ILE A 58 7.47 1.02 4.89
C ILE A 58 6.31 1.87 4.36
N VAL A 59 5.97 2.95 5.05
CA VAL A 59 4.77 3.76 4.77
C VAL A 59 5.15 5.08 4.13
N LYS A 60 4.45 5.44 3.06
CA LYS A 60 4.55 6.76 2.42
C LYS A 60 3.17 7.39 2.40
N ALA A 61 3.11 8.67 2.75
CA ALA A 61 1.88 9.45 2.67
C ALA A 61 1.95 10.33 1.44
N ILE A 62 0.93 10.24 0.58
CA ILE A 62 0.84 11.01 -0.65
C ILE A 62 -0.45 11.80 -0.61
N HIS A 63 -0.33 13.12 -0.67
CA HIS A 63 -1.47 14.01 -0.63
C HIS A 63 -1.74 14.59 -2.01
N LYS A 64 -2.99 14.61 -2.43
CA LYS A 64 -3.38 15.16 -3.73
C LYS A 64 -4.74 15.83 -3.64
N GLU A 65 -5.07 16.62 -4.64
CA GLU A 65 -6.41 17.20 -4.75
C GLU A 65 -7.42 16.09 -5.03
N ASN A 66 -8.64 16.25 -4.55
CA ASN A 66 -9.70 15.27 -4.77
C ASN A 66 -9.92 15.07 -6.27
N GLY A 67 -9.81 13.83 -6.71
CA GLY A 67 -10.02 13.45 -8.10
C GLY A 67 -10.78 12.14 -8.25
N GLY A 68 -11.18 11.54 -7.11
CA GLY A 68 -11.92 10.29 -7.09
C GLY A 68 -11.05 9.06 -6.91
N HIS A 69 -11.70 7.93 -6.68
CA HIS A 69 -11.05 6.66 -6.39
C HIS A 69 -10.05 6.25 -7.49
N GLY A 70 -10.46 6.32 -8.76
CA GLY A 70 -9.57 5.96 -9.87
C GLY A 70 -8.33 6.83 -9.96
N SER A 71 -8.49 8.13 -9.68
CA SER A 71 -7.36 9.06 -9.65
C SER A 71 -6.38 8.70 -8.52
N ALA A 72 -6.90 8.34 -7.34
CA ALA A 72 -6.08 7.93 -6.22
C ALA A 72 -5.32 6.64 -6.53
N VAL A 73 -5.97 5.67 -7.17
CA VAL A 73 -5.32 4.42 -7.58
C VAL A 73 -4.20 4.71 -8.58
N ASN A 74 -4.44 5.58 -9.56
CA ASN A 74 -3.41 5.95 -10.53
C ASN A 74 -2.22 6.62 -9.86
N THR A 75 -2.45 7.47 -8.88
CA THR A 75 -1.38 8.09 -8.10
C THR A 75 -0.56 7.02 -7.37
N GLY A 76 -1.23 6.01 -6.83
CA GLY A 76 -0.56 4.87 -6.20
C GLY A 76 0.35 4.14 -7.18
N ILE A 77 -0.16 3.85 -8.37
CA ILE A 77 0.60 3.18 -9.42
C ILE A 77 1.84 4.00 -9.79
N GLU A 78 1.69 5.30 -9.98
CA GLU A 78 2.78 6.20 -10.35
C GLU A 78 3.90 6.25 -9.30
N ASN A 79 3.56 6.02 -8.04
CA ASN A 79 4.52 6.09 -6.94
C ASN A 79 5.01 4.71 -6.48
N ALA A 80 4.47 3.64 -7.04
CA ALA A 80 4.83 2.28 -6.64
C ALA A 80 6.23 1.91 -7.13
N THR A 81 7.03 1.31 -6.25
CA THR A 81 8.39 0.85 -6.58
C THR A 81 8.54 -0.66 -6.44
N GLY A 82 7.54 -1.34 -5.92
CA GLY A 82 7.59 -2.78 -5.71
C GLY A 82 7.45 -3.59 -6.99
N ILE A 83 7.83 -4.84 -6.89
CA ILE A 83 7.74 -5.78 -8.01
C ILE A 83 6.28 -6.05 -8.38
N TYR A 84 5.44 -6.17 -7.36
CA TYR A 84 3.99 -6.37 -7.52
C TYR A 84 3.23 -5.18 -6.97
N PHE A 85 2.00 -5.01 -7.42
CA PHE A 85 1.13 -3.90 -7.00
C PHE A 85 -0.24 -4.41 -6.61
N LYS A 86 -0.79 -3.88 -5.51
CA LYS A 86 -2.13 -4.25 -5.01
C LYS A 86 -2.82 -3.01 -4.45
N VAL A 87 -4.13 -2.93 -4.65
CA VAL A 87 -4.97 -1.89 -4.03
C VAL A 87 -5.74 -2.54 -2.88
N VAL A 88 -5.73 -1.89 -1.72
CA VAL A 88 -6.55 -2.28 -0.57
C VAL A 88 -7.33 -1.05 -0.15
N ASP A 89 -8.66 -1.14 -0.14
CA ASP A 89 -9.49 -0.01 0.25
C ASP A 89 -9.30 0.33 1.73
N SER A 90 -9.42 1.60 2.08
CA SER A 90 -9.12 2.10 3.42
C SER A 90 -10.04 1.54 4.52
N ASP A 91 -11.21 1.02 4.15
CA ASP A 91 -12.14 0.39 5.09
C ASP A 91 -11.99 -1.14 5.14
N ASP A 92 -11.04 -1.69 4.41
CA ASP A 92 -10.72 -3.12 4.41
C ASP A 92 -9.48 -3.41 5.26
N TRP A 93 -9.24 -4.68 5.49
CA TRP A 93 -8.03 -5.17 6.15
C TRP A 93 -7.74 -6.58 5.67
N VAL A 94 -6.52 -7.06 5.94
CA VAL A 94 -6.12 -8.40 5.53
C VAL A 94 -5.93 -9.29 6.76
N LYS A 95 -6.13 -10.60 6.59
CA LYS A 95 -5.81 -11.58 7.62
C LYS A 95 -4.31 -11.83 7.61
N GLU A 96 -3.67 -11.73 8.76
CA GLU A 96 -2.22 -11.79 8.86
C GLU A 96 -1.65 -13.08 8.27
N ASP A 97 -2.20 -14.24 8.61
CA ASP A 97 -1.68 -15.53 8.12
C ASP A 97 -1.81 -15.67 6.60
N ALA A 98 -2.96 -15.28 6.04
CA ALA A 98 -3.17 -15.31 4.59
C ALA A 98 -2.23 -14.32 3.88
N TYR A 99 -2.07 -13.15 4.44
CA TYR A 99 -1.21 -12.10 3.90
C TYR A 99 0.25 -12.55 3.89
N LEU A 100 0.74 -13.09 5.01
CA LEU A 100 2.13 -13.56 5.09
C LEU A 100 2.38 -14.74 4.14
N THR A 101 1.38 -15.61 3.95
CA THR A 101 1.47 -16.71 3.00
C THR A 101 1.61 -16.20 1.56
N ILE A 102 0.84 -15.17 1.21
CA ILE A 102 0.92 -14.55 -0.12
C ILE A 102 2.30 -13.94 -0.32
N LEU A 103 2.82 -13.22 0.67
CA LEU A 103 4.15 -12.62 0.57
C LEU A 103 5.24 -13.67 0.40
N GLU A 104 5.14 -14.79 1.11
CA GLU A 104 6.08 -15.89 0.97
C GLU A 104 6.07 -16.44 -0.45
N LYS A 105 4.88 -16.64 -1.02
CA LYS A 105 4.78 -17.11 -2.40
C LYS A 105 5.34 -16.11 -3.41
N LEU A 106 5.12 -14.82 -3.19
CA LEU A 106 5.70 -13.80 -4.05
C LEU A 106 7.23 -13.79 -3.98
N ARG A 107 7.79 -14.01 -2.78
CA ARG A 107 9.25 -14.14 -2.63
C ARG A 107 9.79 -15.34 -3.41
N GLU A 108 9.11 -16.48 -3.34
CA GLU A 108 9.49 -17.67 -4.08
C GLU A 108 9.50 -17.42 -5.59
N LEU A 109 8.45 -16.76 -6.10
CA LEU A 109 8.35 -16.45 -7.51
C LEU A 109 9.44 -15.50 -7.99
N THR A 110 9.80 -14.51 -7.17
CA THR A 110 10.83 -13.55 -7.56
C THR A 110 12.24 -14.06 -7.35
N GLY A 111 12.44 -15.00 -6.43
CA GLY A 111 13.76 -15.49 -6.06
C GLY A 111 14.29 -16.62 -6.93
N GLY A 112 13.43 -17.32 -7.66
CA GLY A 112 13.81 -18.56 -8.31
C GLY A 112 13.86 -18.55 -9.82
N VAL A 113 13.42 -17.48 -10.48
CA VAL A 113 13.28 -17.52 -11.93
C VAL A 113 13.59 -16.18 -12.54
N ASP A 114 13.43 -16.11 -13.84
CA ASP A 114 13.47 -14.88 -14.58
C ASP A 114 12.28 -14.01 -14.15
N THR A 115 12.53 -13.22 -13.12
CA THR A 115 11.51 -12.39 -12.52
C THR A 115 10.98 -11.33 -13.47
N LEU A 116 11.75 -10.96 -14.47
CA LEU A 116 11.34 -9.97 -15.44
C LEU A 116 10.10 -10.43 -16.20
N ASP A 117 10.04 -11.70 -16.57
CA ASP A 117 8.89 -12.23 -17.27
C ASP A 117 7.64 -12.19 -16.38
N LEU A 118 7.80 -12.42 -15.09
CA LEU A 118 6.70 -12.36 -14.13
C LEU A 118 6.17 -10.94 -14.01
N LEU A 119 7.04 -9.95 -14.00
CA LEU A 119 6.64 -8.55 -13.93
C LEU A 119 5.83 -8.14 -15.15
N ILE A 120 6.24 -8.58 -16.31
CA ILE A 120 5.57 -8.22 -17.56
C ILE A 120 4.19 -8.86 -17.63
N SER A 121 4.04 -10.06 -17.11
CA SER A 121 2.80 -10.80 -17.18
C SER A 121 1.70 -10.22 -16.26
N ASN A 122 2.05 -9.33 -15.39
CA ASN A 122 1.10 -8.67 -14.51
C ASN A 122 0.71 -7.31 -15.03
#